data_bed0e9de17a432a319c3cee29014fef4
#
_entry.id   bed0e9de17a432a319c3cee29014fef4
#
_cell.length_a   1.000
_cell.length_b   1.000
_cell.length_c   1.000
_cell.angle_alpha   90.00
_cell.angle_beta   90.00
_cell.angle_gamma   90.00
#
_symmetry.space_group_name_H-M   'P 1'
#
loop_
_entity.id
_entity.type
_entity.pdbx_description
1 polymer ?
#
loop_
_entity_poly.entity_id
_entity_poly.type
_entity_poly.pdbx_seq_one_letter_code
_entity_poly.pdbx_strand_id
1 'polypeptide(L)'
;MNKEQTLEFLSKAADLHASDIFIIAGRPLSIKTDGRLSTYGDRLMPEQTSEILEAIYQMANNRDISRLHNTGDDDFSFSIPGLSRFRINAYKQRGSLAAVIRVIAFQLPDPAELSIPEDVMSIADLTKGMVLVTGSAGSGKSTTMACLIDRINHSREGHIITLEDPLEYLHRHDRCIVSQREICTDTENYITSLRATLRQSPDVILLGEMRDHETIQTAMTAAETGHLILSSLHTLGAANSLNRIIDVFEPSQQHQIIMQLSMVLQAVISQQLVPDVNGKNIPVFEIMRLTPSIRNMIRDNKIHQIDGVISSSPGQMRSMDQSLFELYKNGRITKETAINYAMNPEMLRRKLG
;
A
#
# COMPACT_ATOMS: atom_id res chain seq x y z
N MET A 1 -15.65 23.56 -20.57
CA MET A 1 -14.21 23.92 -20.34
C MET A 1 -13.39 23.24 -21.39
N ASN A 2 -12.52 23.98 -22.06
CA ASN A 2 -11.60 23.38 -23.02
C ASN A 2 -10.44 22.62 -22.31
N LYS A 3 -9.57 21.97 -23.09
CA LYS A 3 -8.45 21.17 -22.57
C LYS A 3 -7.47 21.98 -21.72
N GLU A 4 -7.17 23.23 -22.09
CA GLU A 4 -6.25 24.11 -21.37
C GLU A 4 -6.80 24.50 -19.98
N GLN A 5 -8.07 24.88 -19.93
CA GLN A 5 -8.75 25.23 -18.67
C GLN A 5 -8.88 24.01 -17.75
N THR A 6 -9.10 22.84 -18.31
CA THR A 6 -9.14 21.58 -17.53
C THR A 6 -7.75 21.26 -16.95
N LEU A 7 -6.69 21.42 -17.74
CA LEU A 7 -5.31 21.23 -17.29
C LEU A 7 -4.94 22.24 -16.19
N GLU A 8 -5.30 23.51 -16.34
CA GLU A 8 -5.06 24.56 -15.34
C GLU A 8 -5.76 24.21 -14.02
N PHE A 9 -7.00 23.70 -14.07
CA PHE A 9 -7.72 23.28 -12.89
C PHE A 9 -7.10 22.06 -12.21
N LEU A 10 -6.65 21.05 -12.96
CA LEU A 10 -5.93 19.89 -12.44
C LEU A 10 -4.60 20.31 -11.78
N SER A 11 -3.88 21.26 -12.40
CA SER A 11 -2.65 21.84 -11.84
C SER A 11 -2.92 22.52 -10.49
N LYS A 12 -3.92 23.37 -10.46
CA LYS A 12 -4.34 24.04 -9.20
C LYS A 12 -4.72 23.06 -8.12
N ALA A 13 -5.43 21.97 -8.46
CA ALA A 13 -5.80 20.94 -7.49
C ALA A 13 -4.57 20.21 -6.94
N ALA A 14 -3.58 19.91 -7.78
CA ALA A 14 -2.32 19.30 -7.38
C ALA A 14 -1.50 20.23 -6.47
N ASP A 15 -1.37 21.52 -6.82
CA ASP A 15 -0.66 22.53 -6.03
C ASP A 15 -1.29 22.75 -4.64
N LEU A 16 -2.61 22.60 -4.54
CA LEU A 16 -3.36 22.67 -3.29
C LEU A 16 -3.34 21.35 -2.49
N HIS A 17 -2.58 20.37 -2.92
CA HIS A 17 -2.51 19.04 -2.31
C HIS A 17 -3.90 18.39 -2.14
N ALA A 18 -4.77 18.58 -3.13
CA ALA A 18 -6.09 17.96 -3.11
C ALA A 18 -5.99 16.43 -3.12
N SER A 19 -6.80 15.77 -2.30
CA SER A 19 -6.94 14.32 -2.34
C SER A 19 -7.83 13.86 -3.47
N ASP A 20 -8.96 14.56 -3.67
CA ASP A 20 -9.97 14.18 -4.65
C ASP A 20 -10.56 15.43 -5.33
N ILE A 21 -10.92 15.28 -6.61
CA ILE A 21 -11.62 16.28 -7.44
C ILE A 21 -12.96 15.70 -7.84
N PHE A 22 -14.02 16.50 -7.79
CA PHE A 22 -15.37 16.09 -8.13
C PHE A 22 -15.89 16.93 -9.30
N ILE A 23 -16.28 16.27 -10.39
CA ILE A 23 -16.86 16.85 -11.59
C ILE A 23 -18.29 16.31 -11.70
N ILE A 24 -19.28 17.11 -11.26
CA ILE A 24 -20.67 16.64 -11.12
C ILE A 24 -21.60 17.74 -11.61
N ALA A 25 -22.54 17.42 -12.51
CA ALA A 25 -23.54 18.34 -13.00
C ALA A 25 -24.42 18.88 -11.86
N GLY A 26 -24.72 20.17 -11.90
CA GLY A 26 -25.51 20.87 -10.88
C GLY A 26 -24.68 21.37 -9.68
N ARG A 27 -23.37 21.11 -9.66
CA ARG A 27 -22.45 21.58 -8.63
C ARG A 27 -21.24 22.27 -9.26
N PRO A 28 -20.64 23.30 -8.62
CA PRO A 28 -19.34 23.81 -9.04
C PRO A 28 -18.26 22.73 -8.99
N LEU A 29 -17.19 22.87 -9.78
CA LEU A 29 -15.99 22.08 -9.61
C LEU A 29 -15.59 22.06 -8.13
N SER A 30 -15.39 20.89 -7.58
CA SER A 30 -15.11 20.75 -6.15
C SER A 30 -13.82 19.98 -5.94
N ILE A 31 -13.00 20.40 -4.99
CA ILE A 31 -11.81 19.67 -4.55
C ILE A 31 -11.90 19.36 -3.07
N LYS A 32 -11.31 18.25 -2.67
CA LYS A 32 -11.21 17.85 -1.27
C LYS A 32 -9.76 17.96 -0.82
N THR A 33 -9.53 18.75 0.23
CA THR A 33 -8.21 18.92 0.86
C THR A 33 -8.37 18.73 2.36
N ASP A 34 -7.59 17.86 2.97
CA ASP A 34 -7.66 17.55 4.42
C ASP A 34 -9.10 17.24 4.91
N GLY A 35 -9.83 16.49 4.10
CA GLY A 35 -11.22 16.10 4.40
C GLY A 35 -12.27 17.19 4.17
N ARG A 36 -11.88 18.43 3.81
CA ARG A 36 -12.78 19.56 3.54
C ARG A 36 -13.00 19.75 2.06
N LEU A 37 -14.25 20.09 1.69
CA LEU A 37 -14.63 20.40 0.31
C LEU A 37 -14.58 21.91 0.06
N SER A 38 -13.86 22.30 -1.00
CA SER A 38 -13.84 23.66 -1.55
C SER A 38 -14.41 23.64 -2.97
N THR A 39 -15.11 24.70 -3.36
CA THR A 39 -15.79 24.81 -4.67
C THR A 39 -15.17 25.93 -5.51
N TYR A 40 -15.16 25.76 -6.84
CA TYR A 40 -14.56 26.68 -7.78
C TYR A 40 -15.50 26.94 -8.99
N GLY A 41 -15.68 28.21 -9.32
CA GLY A 41 -16.53 28.64 -10.42
C GLY A 41 -18.03 28.46 -10.16
N ASP A 42 -18.80 28.48 -11.25
CA ASP A 42 -20.25 28.33 -11.24
C ASP A 42 -20.67 26.85 -11.28
N ARG A 43 -21.96 26.59 -11.10
CA ARG A 43 -22.53 25.25 -11.22
C ARG A 43 -22.36 24.72 -12.64
N LEU A 44 -21.80 23.53 -12.76
CA LEU A 44 -21.61 22.85 -14.04
C LEU A 44 -22.96 22.39 -14.61
N MET A 45 -23.16 22.65 -15.88
CA MET A 45 -24.24 22.06 -16.66
C MET A 45 -23.81 20.70 -17.21
N PRO A 46 -24.76 19.79 -17.57
CA PRO A 46 -24.43 18.46 -18.13
C PRO A 46 -23.47 18.48 -19.31
N GLU A 47 -23.62 19.44 -20.20
CA GLU A 47 -22.76 19.64 -21.37
C GLU A 47 -21.31 19.97 -20.94
N GLN A 48 -21.17 20.80 -19.90
CA GLN A 48 -19.84 21.19 -19.39
C GLN A 48 -19.13 20.04 -18.72
N THR A 49 -19.85 19.14 -17.99
CA THR A 49 -19.22 17.94 -17.45
C THR A 49 -18.74 17.00 -18.56
N SER A 50 -19.50 16.86 -19.65
CA SER A 50 -19.08 16.09 -20.82
C SER A 50 -17.82 16.65 -21.46
N GLU A 51 -17.77 17.98 -21.71
CA GLU A 51 -16.58 18.65 -22.29
C GLU A 51 -15.33 18.45 -21.42
N ILE A 52 -15.47 18.55 -20.08
CA ILE A 52 -14.34 18.34 -19.14
C ILE A 52 -13.86 16.89 -19.21
N LEU A 53 -14.78 15.91 -19.21
CA LEU A 53 -14.41 14.51 -19.31
C LEU A 53 -13.74 14.20 -20.66
N GLU A 54 -14.27 14.68 -21.77
CA GLU A 54 -13.65 14.54 -23.09
C GLU A 54 -12.21 15.10 -23.12
N ALA A 55 -11.98 16.27 -22.50
CA ALA A 55 -10.65 16.84 -22.34
C ALA A 55 -9.72 15.93 -21.52
N ILE A 56 -10.21 15.32 -20.46
CA ILE A 56 -9.46 14.36 -19.63
C ILE A 56 -9.12 13.10 -20.44
N TYR A 57 -10.10 12.53 -21.17
CA TYR A 57 -9.85 11.37 -22.03
C TYR A 57 -8.80 11.65 -23.11
N GLN A 58 -8.78 12.87 -23.67
CA GLN A 58 -7.73 13.32 -24.58
C GLN A 58 -6.36 13.43 -23.90
N MET A 59 -6.29 13.89 -22.64
CA MET A 59 -5.04 13.94 -21.86
C MET A 59 -4.57 12.53 -21.44
N ALA A 60 -5.49 11.58 -21.32
CA ALA A 60 -5.22 10.16 -21.05
C ALA A 60 -4.84 9.40 -22.34
N ASN A 61 -3.90 9.92 -23.13
CA ASN A 61 -3.41 9.32 -24.39
C ASN A 61 -4.52 9.06 -25.43
N ASN A 62 -5.49 9.97 -25.53
CA ASN A 62 -6.67 9.83 -26.39
C ASN A 62 -7.45 8.53 -26.13
N ARG A 63 -7.63 8.20 -24.83
CA ARG A 63 -8.43 7.03 -24.43
C ARG A 63 -9.81 7.06 -25.06
N ASP A 64 -10.32 5.91 -25.50
CA ASP A 64 -11.65 5.81 -26.07
C ASP A 64 -12.73 5.94 -24.95
N ILE A 65 -13.60 6.94 -25.09
CA ILE A 65 -14.72 7.22 -24.18
C ILE A 65 -15.92 6.29 -24.39
N SER A 66 -15.90 5.47 -25.44
CA SER A 66 -17.02 4.58 -25.80
C SER A 66 -17.40 3.62 -24.66
N ARG A 67 -16.43 3.18 -23.85
CA ARG A 67 -16.71 2.35 -22.68
C ARG A 67 -17.64 3.07 -21.72
N LEU A 68 -17.34 4.29 -21.33
CA LEU A 68 -18.19 5.10 -20.45
C LEU A 68 -19.60 5.28 -21.02
N HIS A 69 -19.71 5.52 -22.35
CA HIS A 69 -21.00 5.66 -22.98
C HIS A 69 -21.80 4.37 -23.02
N ASN A 70 -21.16 3.23 -23.17
CA ASN A 70 -21.83 1.93 -23.32
C ASN A 70 -22.16 1.27 -21.96
N THR A 71 -21.22 1.27 -21.01
CA THR A 71 -21.36 0.57 -19.73
C THR A 71 -21.84 1.48 -18.60
N GLY A 72 -21.64 2.79 -18.72
CA GLY A 72 -21.96 3.78 -17.69
C GLY A 72 -20.83 4.02 -16.68
N ASP A 73 -19.74 3.24 -16.72
CA ASP A 73 -18.59 3.35 -15.81
C ASP A 73 -17.27 3.12 -16.56
N ASP A 74 -16.24 3.89 -16.21
CA ASP A 74 -14.86 3.67 -16.65
C ASP A 74 -13.88 4.11 -15.55
N ASP A 75 -12.95 3.22 -15.19
CA ASP A 75 -11.89 3.48 -14.19
C ASP A 75 -10.53 3.37 -14.88
N PHE A 76 -9.71 4.41 -14.76
CA PHE A 76 -8.38 4.45 -15.36
C PHE A 76 -7.49 5.47 -14.69
N SER A 77 -6.18 5.35 -14.92
CA SER A 77 -5.19 6.33 -14.47
C SER A 77 -4.53 7.01 -15.65
N PHE A 78 -4.10 8.25 -15.46
CA PHE A 78 -3.27 8.97 -16.42
C PHE A 78 -2.28 9.88 -15.69
N SER A 79 -1.16 10.17 -16.35
CA SER A 79 -0.13 11.05 -15.81
C SER A 79 0.01 12.29 -16.66
N ILE A 80 0.18 13.43 -16.01
CA ILE A 80 0.55 14.69 -16.67
C ILE A 80 2.01 14.95 -16.31
N PRO A 81 2.96 14.89 -17.28
CA PRO A 81 4.38 15.08 -17.02
C PRO A 81 4.66 16.38 -16.27
N GLY A 82 5.46 16.31 -15.21
CA GLY A 82 5.82 17.46 -14.38
C GLY A 82 4.76 17.91 -13.38
N LEU A 83 3.56 17.32 -13.39
CA LEU A 83 2.46 17.71 -12.52
C LEU A 83 2.10 16.62 -11.49
N SER A 84 1.42 15.56 -11.94
CA SER A 84 0.95 14.49 -11.05
C SER A 84 0.41 13.30 -11.86
N ARG A 85 0.10 12.19 -11.17
CA ARG A 85 -0.73 11.10 -11.68
C ARG A 85 -2.14 11.24 -11.12
N PHE A 86 -3.11 10.94 -11.95
CA PHE A 86 -4.53 11.05 -11.62
C PHE A 86 -5.20 9.71 -11.84
N ARG A 87 -5.95 9.23 -10.85
CA ARG A 87 -6.87 8.10 -11.03
C ARG A 87 -8.28 8.65 -11.14
N ILE A 88 -8.96 8.33 -12.20
CA ILE A 88 -10.31 8.78 -12.46
C ILE A 88 -11.29 7.60 -12.44
N ASN A 89 -12.38 7.76 -11.72
CA ASN A 89 -13.59 6.97 -11.90
C ASN A 89 -14.62 7.89 -12.56
N ALA A 90 -14.87 7.63 -13.85
CA ALA A 90 -15.89 8.33 -14.65
C ALA A 90 -17.16 7.50 -14.68
N TYR A 91 -18.32 8.12 -14.51
CA TYR A 91 -19.59 7.42 -14.44
C TYR A 91 -20.76 8.24 -14.97
N LYS A 92 -21.87 7.55 -15.28
CA LYS A 92 -23.14 8.18 -15.62
C LYS A 92 -24.01 8.35 -14.39
N GLN A 93 -24.59 9.54 -14.26
CA GLN A 93 -25.52 9.86 -13.19
C GLN A 93 -26.66 10.72 -13.73
N ARG A 94 -27.93 10.26 -13.59
CA ARG A 94 -29.14 11.02 -14.00
C ARG A 94 -29.06 11.58 -15.41
N GLY A 95 -28.51 10.81 -16.35
CA GLY A 95 -28.38 11.19 -17.76
C GLY A 95 -27.17 12.10 -18.09
N SER A 96 -26.38 12.54 -17.12
CA SER A 96 -25.15 13.31 -17.31
C SER A 96 -23.91 12.48 -17.00
N LEU A 97 -22.76 12.90 -17.54
CA LEU A 97 -21.46 12.33 -17.18
C LEU A 97 -20.93 13.03 -15.92
N ALA A 98 -20.28 12.24 -15.08
CA ALA A 98 -19.66 12.69 -13.85
C ALA A 98 -18.31 11.99 -13.63
N ALA A 99 -17.44 12.55 -12.80
CA ALA A 99 -16.19 11.89 -12.40
C ALA A 99 -15.76 12.27 -11.00
N VAL A 100 -15.09 11.32 -10.35
CA VAL A 100 -14.23 11.56 -9.19
C VAL A 100 -12.81 11.25 -9.60
N ILE A 101 -11.90 12.19 -9.35
CA ILE A 101 -10.49 12.07 -9.70
C ILE A 101 -9.67 12.13 -8.43
N ARG A 102 -8.90 11.09 -8.14
CA ARG A 102 -7.90 11.09 -7.08
C ARG A 102 -6.59 11.64 -7.60
N VAL A 103 -6.00 12.56 -6.88
CA VAL A 103 -4.68 13.14 -7.16
C VAL A 103 -3.63 12.31 -6.42
N ILE A 104 -2.68 11.73 -7.17
CA ILE A 104 -1.59 10.92 -6.60
C ILE A 104 -0.33 11.78 -6.59
N ALA A 105 0.04 12.25 -5.40
CA ALA A 105 1.16 13.17 -5.24
C ALA A 105 2.52 12.46 -5.43
N PHE A 106 3.51 13.22 -5.93
CA PHE A 106 4.92 12.79 -5.99
C PHE A 106 5.62 12.89 -4.62
N GLN A 107 5.00 13.54 -3.65
CA GLN A 107 5.61 13.74 -2.35
C GLN A 107 5.31 12.56 -1.45
N LEU A 108 6.37 11.83 -1.11
CA LEU A 108 6.31 10.77 -0.11
C LEU A 108 6.28 11.40 1.29
N PRO A 109 5.48 10.86 2.20
CA PRO A 109 5.48 11.35 3.57
C PRO A 109 6.77 10.96 4.30
N ASP A 110 7.26 11.82 5.19
CA ASP A 110 8.40 11.53 6.05
C ASP A 110 8.03 10.41 7.05
N PRO A 111 8.77 9.30 7.10
CA PRO A 111 8.54 8.23 8.07
C PRO A 111 8.52 8.72 9.53
N ALA A 112 9.34 9.72 9.88
CA ALA A 112 9.40 10.27 11.22
C ALA A 112 8.12 11.05 11.58
N GLU A 113 7.58 11.83 10.66
CA GLU A 113 6.30 12.54 10.83
C GLU A 113 5.12 11.57 10.98
N LEU A 114 5.19 10.42 10.28
CA LEU A 114 4.22 9.34 10.40
C LEU A 114 4.41 8.49 11.65
N SER A 115 5.44 8.72 12.45
CA SER A 115 5.79 7.87 13.61
C SER A 115 6.09 6.41 13.22
N ILE A 116 6.65 6.17 12.03
CA ILE A 116 7.15 4.85 11.63
C ILE A 116 8.51 4.65 12.32
N PRO A 117 8.69 3.62 13.17
CA PRO A 117 9.91 3.46 13.93
C PRO A 117 11.08 2.97 13.08
N GLU A 118 12.31 3.26 13.52
CA GLU A 118 13.52 2.85 12.83
C GLU A 118 13.65 1.32 12.70
N ASP A 119 13.10 0.57 13.65
CA ASP A 119 13.04 -0.91 13.56
C ASP A 119 12.30 -1.41 12.32
N VAL A 120 11.28 -0.66 11.86
CA VAL A 120 10.57 -0.93 10.59
C VAL A 120 11.43 -0.46 9.42
N MET A 121 11.96 0.77 9.49
CA MET A 121 12.71 1.35 8.38
C MET A 121 14.01 0.61 8.08
N SER A 122 14.69 0.06 9.09
CA SER A 122 15.91 -0.77 8.92
C SER A 122 15.69 -2.07 8.14
N ILE A 123 14.44 -2.46 7.87
CA ILE A 123 14.12 -3.60 6.99
C ILE A 123 14.51 -3.28 5.53
N ALA A 124 14.58 -2.02 5.15
CA ALA A 124 15.09 -1.58 3.85
C ALA A 124 16.57 -1.96 3.60
N ASP A 125 17.34 -2.26 4.66
CA ASP A 125 18.73 -2.68 4.54
C ASP A 125 18.90 -4.13 4.05
N LEU A 126 17.80 -4.90 4.03
CA LEU A 126 17.79 -6.25 3.45
C LEU A 126 18.03 -6.19 1.94
N THR A 127 18.81 -7.16 1.44
CA THR A 127 19.17 -7.21 0.03
C THR A 127 18.49 -8.34 -0.74
N LYS A 128 17.92 -9.33 -0.05
CA LYS A 128 17.25 -10.49 -0.64
C LYS A 128 16.24 -11.12 0.32
N GLY A 129 15.41 -11.98 -0.22
CA GLY A 129 14.39 -12.71 0.55
C GLY A 129 13.02 -12.02 0.47
N MET A 130 12.12 -12.39 1.35
CA MET A 130 10.74 -11.91 1.35
C MET A 130 10.41 -11.14 2.63
N VAL A 131 9.81 -9.99 2.47
CA VAL A 131 9.25 -9.16 3.57
C VAL A 131 7.76 -9.00 3.35
N LEU A 132 6.98 -9.20 4.39
CA LEU A 132 5.53 -9.04 4.36
C LEU A 132 5.12 -7.84 5.22
N VAL A 133 4.32 -6.95 4.64
CA VAL A 133 3.65 -5.85 5.37
C VAL A 133 2.18 -6.19 5.47
N THR A 134 1.67 -6.43 6.66
CA THR A 134 0.34 -7.01 6.87
C THR A 134 -0.54 -6.12 7.74
N GLY A 135 -1.86 -6.29 7.65
CA GLY A 135 -2.83 -5.48 8.39
C GLY A 135 -4.13 -5.28 7.60
N SER A 136 -5.17 -4.81 8.26
CA SER A 136 -6.47 -4.54 7.63
C SER A 136 -6.39 -3.52 6.48
N ALA A 137 -7.44 -3.42 5.67
CA ALA A 137 -7.57 -2.34 4.71
C ALA A 137 -7.54 -0.98 5.44
N GLY A 138 -6.81 -0.01 4.87
CA GLY A 138 -6.65 1.32 5.47
C GLY A 138 -5.71 1.39 6.68
N SER A 139 -4.94 0.32 6.99
CA SER A 139 -3.96 0.35 8.09
C SER A 139 -2.63 1.05 7.75
N GLY A 140 -2.47 1.59 6.54
CA GLY A 140 -1.27 2.33 6.12
C GLY A 140 -0.15 1.46 5.54
N LYS A 141 -0.43 0.22 5.13
CA LYS A 141 0.58 -0.70 4.53
C LYS A 141 1.30 -0.11 3.32
N SER A 142 0.54 0.44 2.36
CA SER A 142 1.10 1.05 1.15
C SER A 142 2.02 2.21 1.49
N THR A 143 1.65 3.03 2.47
CA THR A 143 2.49 4.14 2.96
C THR A 143 3.81 3.62 3.55
N THR A 144 3.75 2.59 4.40
CA THR A 144 4.95 1.98 4.98
C THR A 144 5.84 1.35 3.91
N MET A 145 5.24 0.63 2.93
CA MET A 145 5.99 0.07 1.80
C MET A 145 6.62 1.16 0.94
N ALA A 146 5.91 2.26 0.68
CA ALA A 146 6.45 3.39 -0.07
C ALA A 146 7.66 4.03 0.66
N CYS A 147 7.58 4.19 1.97
CA CYS A 147 8.72 4.66 2.78
C CYS A 147 9.92 3.70 2.72
N LEU A 148 9.68 2.37 2.75
CA LEU A 148 10.75 1.38 2.61
C LEU A 148 11.40 1.44 1.21
N ILE A 149 10.60 1.54 0.15
CA ILE A 149 11.10 1.71 -1.22
C ILE A 149 11.89 3.00 -1.36
N ASP A 150 11.42 4.09 -0.80
CA ASP A 150 12.12 5.38 -0.83
C ASP A 150 13.48 5.30 -0.13
N ARG A 151 13.54 4.69 1.06
CA ARG A 151 14.79 4.46 1.77
C ARG A 151 15.77 3.58 0.96
N ILE A 152 15.29 2.52 0.30
CA ILE A 152 16.11 1.69 -0.58
C ILE A 152 16.66 2.55 -1.73
N ASN A 153 15.79 3.33 -2.37
CA ASN A 153 16.14 4.19 -3.51
C ASN A 153 17.23 5.22 -3.18
N HIS A 154 17.23 5.75 -1.95
CA HIS A 154 18.25 6.71 -1.49
C HIS A 154 19.53 6.05 -0.94
N SER A 155 19.47 4.77 -0.52
CA SER A 155 20.58 4.13 0.20
C SER A 155 21.54 3.36 -0.70
N ARG A 156 21.09 2.76 -1.80
CA ARG A 156 21.89 1.88 -2.65
C ARG A 156 21.52 1.98 -4.12
N GLU A 157 22.44 1.55 -4.99
CA GLU A 157 22.20 1.43 -6.43
C GLU A 157 21.46 0.12 -6.75
N GLY A 158 20.60 0.15 -7.77
CA GLY A 158 19.87 -1.03 -8.21
C GLY A 158 18.61 -0.71 -9.04
N HIS A 159 17.84 -1.73 -9.35
CA HIS A 159 16.58 -1.59 -10.07
C HIS A 159 15.41 -2.05 -9.18
N ILE A 160 14.54 -1.13 -8.86
CA ILE A 160 13.31 -1.37 -8.11
C ILE A 160 12.17 -1.46 -9.11
N ILE A 161 11.39 -2.54 -9.07
CA ILE A 161 10.17 -2.66 -9.88
C ILE A 161 8.98 -2.81 -8.94
N THR A 162 7.96 -1.97 -9.11
CA THR A 162 6.71 -2.10 -8.36
C THR A 162 5.57 -2.54 -9.27
N LEU A 163 4.75 -3.45 -8.76
CA LEU A 163 3.54 -3.95 -9.39
C LEU A 163 2.38 -3.68 -8.43
N GLU A 164 1.51 -2.75 -8.77
CA GLU A 164 0.50 -2.20 -7.85
C GLU A 164 -0.89 -2.10 -8.50
N ASP A 165 -1.95 -2.16 -7.69
CA ASP A 165 -3.34 -2.04 -8.13
C ASP A 165 -4.18 -1.23 -7.12
N PRO A 166 -4.25 0.09 -7.31
CA PRO A 166 -3.48 0.97 -8.18
C PRO A 166 -2.16 1.47 -7.57
N LEU A 167 -1.41 2.30 -8.31
CA LEU A 167 -0.31 3.09 -7.75
C LEU A 167 -0.86 4.11 -6.73
N GLU A 168 -0.34 4.07 -5.50
CA GLU A 168 -0.72 5.03 -4.44
C GLU A 168 0.33 6.14 -4.26
N TYR A 169 1.60 5.86 -4.53
CA TYR A 169 2.72 6.77 -4.41
C TYR A 169 3.60 6.72 -5.66
N LEU A 170 4.19 7.85 -6.01
CA LEU A 170 5.13 7.95 -7.13
C LEU A 170 6.55 8.14 -6.61
N HIS A 171 7.45 7.30 -7.07
CA HIS A 171 8.87 7.36 -6.74
C HIS A 171 9.65 7.99 -7.88
N ARG A 172 10.53 8.93 -7.56
CA ARG A 172 11.52 9.44 -8.50
C ARG A 172 12.72 8.50 -8.55
N HIS A 173 13.41 8.45 -9.68
CA HIS A 173 14.72 7.83 -9.72
C HIS A 173 15.69 8.66 -8.86
N ASP A 174 16.51 7.99 -8.06
CA ASP A 174 17.64 8.59 -7.36
C ASP A 174 18.86 7.69 -7.55
N ARG A 175 19.30 6.93 -6.56
CA ARG A 175 20.38 5.95 -6.73
C ARG A 175 19.89 4.68 -7.41
N CYS A 176 18.60 4.34 -7.27
CA CYS A 176 17.98 3.27 -8.01
C CYS A 176 17.26 3.77 -9.28
N ILE A 177 17.17 2.90 -10.28
CA ILE A 177 16.15 3.01 -11.31
C ILE A 177 14.86 2.49 -10.70
N VAL A 178 13.76 3.23 -10.77
CA VAL A 178 12.45 2.80 -10.25
C VAL A 178 11.47 2.67 -11.40
N SER A 179 10.98 1.46 -11.64
CA SER A 179 9.99 1.15 -12.66
C SER A 179 8.67 0.76 -11.97
N GLN A 180 7.69 1.66 -12.01
CA GLN A 180 6.37 1.42 -11.41
C GLN A 180 5.37 1.02 -12.50
N ARG A 181 4.65 -0.09 -12.26
CA ARG A 181 3.67 -0.62 -13.22
C ARG A 181 2.34 -0.86 -12.53
N GLU A 182 1.30 -0.24 -13.04
CA GLU A 182 -0.06 -0.38 -12.55
C GLU A 182 -0.77 -1.54 -13.26
N ILE A 183 -1.38 -2.42 -12.48
CA ILE A 183 -2.17 -3.55 -12.98
C ILE A 183 -3.40 -3.01 -13.75
N CYS A 184 -3.80 -3.71 -14.80
CA CYS A 184 -4.87 -3.34 -15.73
C CYS A 184 -4.61 -2.07 -16.57
N THR A 185 -3.55 -1.30 -16.29
CA THR A 185 -3.16 -0.12 -17.05
C THR A 185 -1.86 -0.36 -17.83
N ASP A 186 -0.78 -0.71 -17.13
CA ASP A 186 0.54 -0.94 -17.72
C ASP A 186 0.81 -2.43 -17.97
N THR A 187 0.03 -3.29 -17.36
CA THR A 187 0.15 -4.74 -17.43
C THR A 187 -1.18 -5.42 -17.12
N GLU A 188 -1.34 -6.66 -17.59
CA GLU A 188 -2.61 -7.37 -17.53
C GLU A 188 -3.01 -7.77 -16.09
N ASN A 189 -2.10 -8.43 -15.37
CA ASN A 189 -2.33 -8.95 -14.03
C ASN A 189 -1.00 -9.15 -13.27
N TYR A 190 -1.08 -9.47 -11.97
CA TYR A 190 0.09 -9.65 -11.12
C TYR A 190 1.01 -10.77 -11.59
N ILE A 191 0.48 -11.95 -11.93
CA ILE A 191 1.32 -13.11 -12.26
C ILE A 191 2.08 -12.92 -13.59
N THR A 192 1.40 -12.42 -14.62
CA THR A 192 2.04 -12.11 -15.91
C THR A 192 3.12 -11.05 -15.74
N SER A 193 2.83 -10.00 -14.97
CA SER A 193 3.79 -8.96 -14.64
C SER A 193 5.00 -9.46 -13.90
N LEU A 194 4.79 -10.22 -12.83
CA LEU A 194 5.86 -10.75 -12.01
C LEU A 194 6.81 -11.65 -12.81
N ARG A 195 6.25 -12.54 -13.63
CA ARG A 195 7.04 -13.38 -14.54
C ARG A 195 7.85 -12.57 -15.56
N ALA A 196 7.29 -11.45 -16.05
CA ALA A 196 8.02 -10.55 -16.95
C ALA A 196 9.13 -9.79 -16.21
N THR A 197 8.85 -9.32 -15.00
CA THR A 197 9.76 -8.57 -14.13
C THR A 197 11.06 -9.33 -13.87
N LEU A 198 11.01 -10.65 -13.68
CA LEU A 198 12.20 -11.48 -13.47
C LEU A 198 13.20 -11.46 -14.65
N ARG A 199 12.80 -10.95 -15.81
CA ARG A 199 13.67 -10.75 -16.99
C ARG A 199 14.10 -9.30 -17.20
N GLN A 200 13.77 -8.40 -16.25
CA GLN A 200 14.05 -6.98 -16.32
C GLN A 200 15.18 -6.55 -15.36
N SER A 201 16.01 -7.51 -14.93
CA SER A 201 17.12 -7.29 -13.99
C SER A 201 16.71 -6.54 -12.71
N PRO A 202 15.68 -6.99 -11.98
CA PRO A 202 15.29 -6.38 -10.73
C PRO A 202 16.22 -6.77 -9.60
N ASP A 203 16.50 -5.83 -8.67
CA ASP A 203 17.10 -6.12 -7.36
C ASP A 203 16.01 -6.20 -6.30
N VAL A 204 14.98 -5.35 -6.43
CA VAL A 204 13.85 -5.25 -5.52
C VAL A 204 12.55 -5.30 -6.31
N ILE A 205 11.62 -6.13 -5.86
CA ILE A 205 10.27 -6.22 -6.44
C ILE A 205 9.25 -5.93 -5.34
N LEU A 206 8.44 -4.92 -5.53
CA LEU A 206 7.27 -4.68 -4.70
C LEU A 206 6.04 -5.26 -5.40
N LEU A 207 5.34 -6.14 -4.71
CA LEU A 207 4.02 -6.64 -5.09
C LEU A 207 2.99 -5.99 -4.18
N GLY A 208 2.10 -5.19 -4.72
CA GLY A 208 1.06 -4.51 -3.93
C GLY A 208 0.36 -5.47 -2.98
N GLU A 209 -0.02 -6.64 -3.49
CA GLU A 209 -0.56 -7.74 -2.69
C GLU A 209 -0.38 -9.11 -3.36
N MET A 210 -0.46 -10.18 -2.54
CA MET A 210 -0.45 -11.57 -3.00
C MET A 210 -1.75 -12.25 -2.57
N ARG A 211 -2.64 -12.55 -3.53
CA ARG A 211 -3.95 -13.14 -3.26
C ARG A 211 -4.05 -14.63 -3.62
N ASP A 212 -3.32 -15.06 -4.63
CA ASP A 212 -3.43 -16.39 -5.22
C ASP A 212 -2.13 -17.18 -5.10
N HIS A 213 -2.25 -18.50 -5.20
CA HIS A 213 -1.14 -19.45 -5.04
C HIS A 213 -0.03 -19.25 -6.10
N GLU A 214 -0.38 -18.92 -7.35
CA GLU A 214 0.63 -18.75 -8.41
C GLU A 214 1.50 -17.52 -8.17
N THR A 215 0.89 -16.39 -7.76
CA THR A 215 1.62 -15.17 -7.42
C THR A 215 2.52 -15.38 -6.21
N ILE A 216 2.01 -16.05 -5.14
CA ILE A 216 2.80 -16.36 -3.94
C ILE A 216 3.98 -17.27 -4.30
N GLN A 217 3.77 -18.34 -5.04
CA GLN A 217 4.82 -19.28 -5.43
C GLN A 217 5.90 -18.62 -6.29
N THR A 218 5.49 -17.80 -7.26
CA THR A 218 6.43 -17.07 -8.13
C THR A 218 7.25 -16.06 -7.34
N ALA A 219 6.62 -15.34 -6.38
CA ALA A 219 7.31 -14.40 -5.50
C ALA A 219 8.32 -15.11 -4.59
N MET A 220 7.97 -16.27 -4.00
CA MET A 220 8.91 -17.06 -3.21
C MET A 220 10.08 -17.56 -4.06
N THR A 221 9.84 -18.02 -5.28
CA THR A 221 10.90 -18.44 -6.21
C THR A 221 11.83 -17.28 -6.57
N ALA A 222 11.28 -16.07 -6.77
CA ALA A 222 12.09 -14.87 -6.98
C ALA A 222 12.97 -14.54 -5.76
N ALA A 223 12.41 -14.68 -4.55
CA ALA A 223 13.16 -14.48 -3.31
C ALA A 223 14.30 -15.52 -3.14
N GLU A 224 14.10 -16.78 -3.53
CA GLU A 224 15.13 -17.84 -3.52
C GLU A 224 16.27 -17.53 -4.50
N THR A 225 15.95 -16.92 -5.64
CA THR A 225 16.93 -16.57 -6.67
C THR A 225 17.69 -15.26 -6.38
N GLY A 226 17.50 -14.67 -5.20
CA GLY A 226 18.32 -13.57 -4.70
C GLY A 226 17.68 -12.19 -4.75
N HIS A 227 16.42 -12.06 -5.19
CA HIS A 227 15.70 -10.80 -5.20
C HIS A 227 15.13 -10.46 -3.81
N LEU A 228 15.01 -9.17 -3.50
CA LEU A 228 14.23 -8.71 -2.36
C LEU A 228 12.78 -8.51 -2.79
N ILE A 229 11.87 -9.24 -2.17
CA ILE A 229 10.43 -9.16 -2.41
C ILE A 229 9.78 -8.43 -1.23
N LEU A 230 9.09 -7.34 -1.51
CA LEU A 230 8.19 -6.65 -0.57
C LEU A 230 6.76 -6.92 -1.02
N SER A 231 5.89 -7.35 -0.12
CA SER A 231 4.47 -7.54 -0.48
C SER A 231 3.55 -7.33 0.71
N SER A 232 2.25 -7.17 0.43
CA SER A 232 1.27 -7.02 1.50
C SER A 232 0.26 -8.17 1.58
N LEU A 233 -0.29 -8.34 2.78
CA LEU A 233 -1.43 -9.23 3.07
C LEU A 233 -2.45 -8.48 3.95
N HIS A 234 -3.71 -8.93 3.89
CA HIS A 234 -4.80 -8.34 4.69
C HIS A 234 -5.02 -9.06 6.03
N THR A 235 -4.01 -9.72 6.55
CA THR A 235 -4.02 -10.41 7.85
C THR A 235 -3.41 -9.55 8.93
N LEU A 236 -3.79 -9.78 10.19
CA LEU A 236 -3.21 -9.14 11.36
C LEU A 236 -2.41 -10.18 12.16
N GLY A 237 -1.17 -9.82 12.52
CA GLY A 237 -0.24 -10.69 13.24
C GLY A 237 0.61 -11.56 12.31
N ALA A 238 1.87 -11.79 12.71
CA ALA A 238 2.85 -12.53 11.93
C ALA A 238 2.44 -14.00 11.76
N ALA A 239 2.07 -14.69 12.84
CA ALA A 239 1.66 -16.09 12.79
C ALA A 239 0.45 -16.31 11.86
N ASN A 240 -0.57 -15.45 11.96
CA ASN A 240 -1.76 -15.53 11.10
C ASN A 240 -1.42 -15.28 9.63
N SER A 241 -0.47 -14.40 9.36
CA SER A 241 -0.02 -14.09 7.98
C SER A 241 0.70 -15.27 7.34
N LEU A 242 1.52 -16.00 8.12
CA LEU A 242 2.17 -17.23 7.65
C LEU A 242 1.16 -18.34 7.38
N ASN A 243 0.22 -18.57 8.30
CA ASN A 243 -0.85 -19.55 8.09
C ASN A 243 -1.66 -19.20 6.82
N ARG A 244 -2.00 -17.91 6.61
CA ARG A 244 -2.74 -17.47 5.44
C ARG A 244 -2.01 -17.80 4.12
N ILE A 245 -0.68 -17.65 4.07
CA ILE A 245 0.10 -18.04 2.89
C ILE A 245 0.02 -19.55 2.67
N ILE A 246 0.18 -20.35 3.71
CA ILE A 246 0.18 -21.81 3.63
C ILE A 246 -1.20 -22.33 3.20
N ASP A 247 -2.27 -21.77 3.78
CA ASP A 247 -3.64 -22.21 3.55
C ASP A 247 -4.17 -21.93 2.12
N VAL A 248 -3.48 -21.09 1.35
CA VAL A 248 -3.83 -20.85 -0.07
C VAL A 248 -3.48 -22.07 -0.94
N PHE A 249 -2.60 -22.94 -0.47
CA PHE A 249 -2.12 -24.11 -1.23
C PHE A 249 -2.85 -25.38 -0.83
N GLU A 250 -2.98 -26.29 -1.81
CA GLU A 250 -3.51 -27.63 -1.56
C GLU A 250 -2.69 -28.38 -0.49
N PRO A 251 -3.32 -29.20 0.36
CA PRO A 251 -2.65 -29.91 1.46
C PRO A 251 -1.40 -30.67 1.03
N SER A 252 -1.38 -31.22 -0.17
CA SER A 252 -0.24 -31.95 -0.76
C SER A 252 0.98 -31.05 -1.01
N GLN A 253 0.80 -29.75 -1.18
CA GLN A 253 1.83 -28.78 -1.48
C GLN A 253 2.30 -28.02 -0.24
N GLN A 254 1.50 -27.97 0.82
CA GLN A 254 1.75 -27.14 2.00
C GLN A 254 3.12 -27.43 2.64
N HIS A 255 3.55 -28.69 2.71
CA HIS A 255 4.86 -29.03 3.26
C HIS A 255 6.01 -28.39 2.48
N GLN A 256 5.94 -28.39 1.16
CA GLN A 256 6.95 -27.76 0.30
C GLN A 256 6.94 -26.23 0.51
N ILE A 257 5.77 -25.62 0.59
CA ILE A 257 5.59 -24.18 0.81
C ILE A 257 6.15 -23.77 2.16
N ILE A 258 5.90 -24.53 3.23
CA ILE A 258 6.46 -24.31 4.57
C ILE A 258 7.99 -24.32 4.52
N MET A 259 8.59 -25.30 3.83
CA MET A 259 10.04 -25.38 3.68
C MET A 259 10.59 -24.16 2.94
N GLN A 260 9.99 -23.80 1.81
CA GLN A 260 10.36 -22.62 1.00
C GLN A 260 10.23 -21.32 1.80
N LEU A 261 9.08 -21.12 2.45
CA LEU A 261 8.83 -19.94 3.27
C LEU A 261 9.85 -19.80 4.40
N SER A 262 10.23 -20.92 5.05
CA SER A 262 11.25 -20.90 6.10
C SER A 262 12.64 -20.45 5.61
N MET A 263 12.93 -20.60 4.31
CA MET A 263 14.20 -20.21 3.70
C MET A 263 14.20 -18.75 3.22
N VAL A 264 13.09 -18.28 2.64
CA VAL A 264 13.06 -16.97 1.99
C VAL A 264 12.55 -15.84 2.86
N LEU A 265 11.70 -16.13 3.84
CA LEU A 265 11.15 -15.09 4.72
C LEU A 265 12.26 -14.38 5.50
N GLN A 266 12.19 -13.05 5.59
CA GLN A 266 13.13 -12.24 6.38
C GLN A 266 12.44 -11.50 7.51
N ALA A 267 11.25 -10.94 7.24
CA ALA A 267 10.48 -10.21 8.23
C ALA A 267 8.98 -10.22 7.91
N VAL A 268 8.18 -10.07 8.95
CA VAL A 268 6.76 -9.71 8.87
C VAL A 268 6.54 -8.45 9.70
N ILE A 269 5.99 -7.42 9.09
CA ILE A 269 5.56 -6.17 9.73
C ILE A 269 4.05 -6.19 9.75
N SER A 270 3.43 -6.35 10.91
CA SER A 270 1.98 -6.24 11.04
C SER A 270 1.61 -4.87 11.58
N GLN A 271 0.67 -4.19 10.93
CA GLN A 271 0.36 -2.78 11.18
C GLN A 271 -1.13 -2.54 11.40
N GLN A 272 -1.42 -1.69 12.39
CA GLN A 272 -2.73 -1.10 12.62
C GLN A 272 -2.61 0.43 12.71
N LEU A 273 -3.70 1.14 12.43
CA LEU A 273 -3.87 2.55 12.79
C LEU A 273 -4.79 2.65 13.99
N VAL A 274 -4.36 3.36 15.02
CA VAL A 274 -5.12 3.56 16.25
C VAL A 274 -5.29 5.05 16.53
N PRO A 275 -6.44 5.50 17.09
CA PRO A 275 -6.62 6.89 17.46
C PRO A 275 -5.71 7.27 18.64
N ASP A 276 -4.97 8.38 18.51
CA ASP A 276 -4.24 9.00 19.60
C ASP A 276 -5.20 9.79 20.54
N VAL A 277 -4.67 10.36 21.59
CA VAL A 277 -5.45 11.16 22.56
C VAL A 277 -6.09 12.41 21.94
N ASN A 278 -5.68 12.85 20.76
CA ASN A 278 -6.22 13.97 20.00
C ASN A 278 -7.19 13.53 18.89
N GLY A 279 -7.43 12.22 18.75
CA GLY A 279 -8.27 11.65 17.70
C GLY A 279 -7.58 11.51 16.34
N LYS A 280 -6.27 11.75 16.25
CA LYS A 280 -5.47 11.50 15.03
C LYS A 280 -5.04 10.03 14.99
N ASN A 281 -5.13 9.41 13.82
CA ASN A 281 -4.64 8.04 13.65
C ASN A 281 -3.11 8.00 13.64
N ILE A 282 -2.54 7.12 14.45
CA ILE A 282 -1.10 6.80 14.51
C ILE A 282 -0.86 5.32 14.24
N PRO A 283 0.23 4.95 13.53
CA PRO A 283 0.53 3.56 13.25
C PRO A 283 1.08 2.84 14.49
N VAL A 284 0.68 1.58 14.62
CA VAL A 284 1.21 0.65 15.62
C VAL A 284 1.70 -0.59 14.91
N PHE A 285 2.85 -1.10 15.33
CA PHE A 285 3.54 -2.18 14.62
C PHE A 285 3.80 -3.37 15.51
N GLU A 286 3.60 -4.57 14.96
CA GLU A 286 4.26 -5.79 15.37
C GLU A 286 5.37 -6.09 14.37
N ILE A 287 6.55 -6.47 14.85
CA ILE A 287 7.72 -6.74 14.02
C ILE A 287 8.26 -8.11 14.37
N MET A 288 8.18 -9.03 13.41
CA MET A 288 8.85 -10.33 13.47
C MET A 288 10.03 -10.32 12.50
N ARG A 289 11.22 -10.66 12.98
CA ARG A 289 12.41 -10.91 12.16
C ARG A 289 12.73 -12.40 12.14
N LEU A 290 13.18 -12.90 10.98
CA LEU A 290 13.55 -14.30 10.89
C LEU A 290 14.84 -14.57 11.68
N THR A 291 14.70 -15.28 12.79
CA THR A 291 15.80 -15.86 13.56
C THR A 291 15.91 -17.35 13.27
N PRO A 292 17.03 -18.02 13.64
CA PRO A 292 17.12 -19.46 13.54
C PRO A 292 15.99 -20.21 14.27
N SER A 293 15.53 -19.67 15.41
CA SER A 293 14.40 -20.23 16.16
C SER A 293 13.09 -20.12 15.40
N ILE A 294 12.75 -18.93 14.86
CA ILE A 294 11.54 -18.72 14.05
C ILE A 294 11.58 -19.58 12.79
N ARG A 295 12.74 -19.66 12.11
CA ARG A 295 12.91 -20.53 10.94
C ARG A 295 12.60 -22.00 11.23
N ASN A 296 13.10 -22.53 12.35
CA ASN A 296 12.81 -23.89 12.78
C ASN A 296 11.32 -24.07 13.12
N MET A 297 10.70 -23.10 13.77
CA MET A 297 9.26 -23.16 14.06
C MET A 297 8.41 -23.18 12.77
N ILE A 298 8.75 -22.38 11.78
CA ILE A 298 8.07 -22.42 10.48
C ILE A 298 8.26 -23.80 9.85
N ARG A 299 9.51 -24.27 9.74
CA ARG A 299 9.84 -25.56 9.13
C ARG A 299 9.15 -26.75 9.80
N ASP A 300 9.02 -26.73 11.12
CA ASP A 300 8.39 -27.78 11.92
C ASP A 300 6.86 -27.59 12.03
N ASN A 301 6.28 -26.63 11.32
CA ASN A 301 4.86 -26.25 11.36
C ASN A 301 4.34 -25.88 12.77
N LYS A 302 5.22 -25.25 13.58
CA LYS A 302 4.91 -24.74 14.93
C LYS A 302 4.64 -23.24 14.95
N ILE A 303 3.96 -22.74 13.93
CA ILE A 303 3.72 -21.30 13.70
C ILE A 303 2.98 -20.67 14.89
N HIS A 304 2.08 -21.42 15.57
CA HIS A 304 1.35 -20.96 16.75
C HIS A 304 2.25 -20.58 17.94
N GLN A 305 3.54 -20.97 17.96
CA GLN A 305 4.49 -20.61 19.02
C GLN A 305 5.23 -19.29 18.72
N ILE A 306 5.14 -18.76 17.51
CA ILE A 306 5.89 -17.58 17.06
C ILE A 306 5.55 -16.33 17.90
N ASP A 307 4.27 -16.13 18.22
CA ASP A 307 3.83 -14.96 19.03
C ASP A 307 4.50 -14.93 20.40
N GLY A 308 4.71 -16.11 21.03
CA GLY A 308 5.46 -16.25 22.25
C GLY A 308 6.93 -15.83 22.12
N VAL A 309 7.57 -16.17 20.99
CA VAL A 309 8.97 -15.77 20.71
C VAL A 309 9.07 -14.28 20.46
N ILE A 310 8.14 -13.70 19.68
CA ILE A 310 8.11 -12.25 19.42
C ILE A 310 8.02 -11.50 20.76
N SER A 311 7.11 -11.92 21.65
CA SER A 311 6.87 -11.26 22.93
C SER A 311 8.03 -11.40 23.91
N SER A 312 8.86 -12.46 23.78
CA SER A 312 10.00 -12.73 24.67
C SER A 312 11.36 -12.27 24.16
N SER A 313 11.41 -11.59 23.00
CA SER A 313 12.64 -11.12 22.35
C SER A 313 12.70 -9.59 22.25
N PRO A 314 12.66 -8.83 23.36
CA PRO A 314 12.65 -7.38 23.32
C PRO A 314 13.97 -6.85 22.71
N GLY A 315 13.84 -5.81 21.87
CA GLY A 315 14.97 -5.18 21.17
C GLY A 315 15.32 -5.81 19.82
N GLN A 316 14.86 -7.03 19.54
CA GLN A 316 15.01 -7.67 18.21
C GLN A 316 13.68 -7.76 17.47
N MET A 317 12.62 -8.01 18.19
CA MET A 317 11.24 -8.11 17.72
C MET A 317 10.32 -7.33 18.67
N ARG A 318 9.12 -7.04 18.21
CA ARG A 318 8.14 -6.28 18.99
C ARG A 318 6.74 -6.82 18.70
N SER A 319 6.00 -7.19 19.77
CA SER A 319 4.61 -7.60 19.62
C SER A 319 3.68 -6.38 19.51
N MET A 320 2.50 -6.56 18.93
CA MET A 320 1.48 -5.52 18.83
C MET A 320 1.11 -4.98 20.21
N ASP A 321 0.88 -5.88 21.18
CA ASP A 321 0.49 -5.52 22.54
C ASP A 321 1.58 -4.75 23.29
N GLN A 322 2.85 -5.06 23.01
CA GLN A 322 3.97 -4.30 23.58
C GLN A 322 4.02 -2.88 23.00
N SER A 323 3.82 -2.73 21.69
CA SER A 323 3.76 -1.41 21.04
C SER A 323 2.60 -0.56 21.59
N LEU A 324 1.42 -1.16 21.77
CA LEU A 324 0.26 -0.49 22.37
C LEU A 324 0.52 -0.10 23.84
N PHE A 325 1.17 -0.98 24.61
CA PHE A 325 1.54 -0.69 25.99
C PHE A 325 2.49 0.50 26.10
N GLU A 326 3.51 0.56 25.24
CA GLU A 326 4.47 1.67 25.19
C GLU A 326 3.80 3.00 24.80
N LEU A 327 2.90 2.99 23.81
CA LEU A 327 2.13 4.17 23.42
C LEU A 327 1.23 4.68 24.57
N TYR A 328 0.57 3.78 25.28
CA TYR A 328 -0.21 4.14 26.46
C TYR A 328 0.68 4.72 27.57
N LYS A 329 1.79 4.07 27.89
CA LYS A 329 2.73 4.53 28.92
C LYS A 329 3.30 5.92 28.61
N ASN A 330 3.48 6.23 27.33
CA ASN A 330 3.95 7.54 26.84
C ASN A 330 2.80 8.56 26.71
N GLY A 331 1.57 8.23 27.12
CA GLY A 331 0.42 9.14 27.05
C GLY A 331 -0.08 9.43 25.63
N ARG A 332 0.34 8.64 24.63
CA ARG A 332 -0.04 8.85 23.22
C ARG A 332 -1.43 8.31 22.91
N ILE A 333 -1.85 7.24 23.59
CA ILE A 333 -3.18 6.63 23.43
C ILE A 333 -3.83 6.42 24.79
N THR A 334 -5.17 6.25 24.82
CA THR A 334 -5.90 5.94 26.04
C THR A 334 -5.77 4.46 26.41
N LYS A 335 -6.06 4.11 27.69
CA LYS A 335 -6.14 2.72 28.14
C LYS A 335 -7.17 1.91 27.33
N GLU A 336 -8.31 2.54 27.03
CA GLU A 336 -9.38 1.92 26.26
C GLU A 336 -8.91 1.63 24.81
N THR A 337 -8.25 2.59 24.15
CA THR A 337 -7.64 2.37 22.84
C THR A 337 -6.65 1.20 22.87
N ALA A 338 -5.75 1.16 23.85
CA ALA A 338 -4.77 0.08 23.96
C ALA A 338 -5.44 -1.29 24.05
N ILE A 339 -6.50 -1.43 24.87
CA ILE A 339 -7.22 -2.68 25.07
C ILE A 339 -8.02 -3.08 23.80
N ASN A 340 -8.68 -2.13 23.16
CA ASN A 340 -9.54 -2.41 22.02
C ASN A 340 -8.77 -2.86 20.76
N TYR A 341 -7.50 -2.45 20.64
CA TYR A 341 -6.64 -2.81 19.51
C TYR A 341 -5.63 -3.91 19.83
N ALA A 342 -5.64 -4.45 21.06
CA ALA A 342 -4.73 -5.50 21.49
C ALA A 342 -5.01 -6.85 20.80
N MET A 343 -3.96 -7.61 20.54
CA MET A 343 -4.06 -9.01 20.09
C MET A 343 -4.51 -9.92 21.25
N ASN A 344 -4.08 -9.61 22.49
CA ASN A 344 -4.54 -10.27 23.70
C ASN A 344 -5.04 -9.23 24.73
N PRO A 345 -6.32 -8.80 24.62
CA PRO A 345 -6.88 -7.76 25.49
C PRO A 345 -6.84 -8.08 26.98
N GLU A 346 -7.01 -9.36 27.36
CA GLU A 346 -7.00 -9.77 28.77
C GLU A 346 -5.60 -9.67 29.39
N MET A 347 -4.58 -10.12 28.65
CA MET A 347 -3.20 -10.02 29.12
C MET A 347 -2.78 -8.56 29.22
N LEU A 348 -3.11 -7.74 28.20
CA LEU A 348 -2.77 -6.31 28.21
C LEU A 348 -3.49 -5.57 29.34
N ARG A 349 -4.77 -5.88 29.60
CA ARG A 349 -5.53 -5.31 30.72
C ARG A 349 -4.87 -5.55 32.06
N ARG A 350 -4.37 -6.77 32.32
CA ARG A 350 -3.63 -7.10 33.54
C ARG A 350 -2.32 -6.32 33.68
N LYS A 351 -1.66 -6.03 32.56
CA LYS A 351 -0.41 -5.27 32.52
C LYS A 351 -0.62 -3.76 32.75
N LEU A 352 -1.81 -3.26 32.40
CA LEU A 352 -2.18 -1.85 32.52
C LEU A 352 -2.74 -1.46 33.89
N GLY A 353 -3.00 -2.44 34.78
CA GLY A 353 -3.51 -2.23 36.14
C GLY A 353 -5.02 -2.03 36.15
#